data_17711fcc83f6964b6e74105148da023f
#
_entry.id   17711fcc83f6964b6e74105148da023f
#
_cell.length_a   1.000
_cell.length_b   1.000
_cell.length_c   1.000
_cell.angle_alpha   90.00
_cell.angle_beta   90.00
_cell.angle_gamma   90.00
#
_symmetry.space_group_name_H-M   'P 1'
#
loop_
_entity.id
_entity.type
_entity.pdbx_description
1 polymer ?
#
loop_
_entity_poly.entity_id
_entity_poly.type
_entity_poly.pdbx_seq_one_letter_code
_entity_poly.pdbx_strand_id
1 'polypeptide(L)'
;AGIAVAVSRQDANGQPPVPARVCGEYAVNTMQPSSQPSGAFGAKLPSQSQATIGDELSAAGVSWAWYAGGWDNAAGNQNGLGWTNGAGPTCSDPNAVANPAFPFCPDALFQFHHQPFNYYANYQVGGSGRSHLKDEADFEAALQADNLPAVSFVKPIGEENEHPGYASTSNGN
;
A
#
# COMPACT_ATOMS: atom_id res chain seq x y z
N ALA A 1 -18.49 -3.10 20.84
CA ALA A 1 -18.53 -2.97 19.38
C ALA A 1 -17.74 -4.14 18.81
N GLY A 2 -18.42 -5.12 18.18
CA GLY A 2 -17.76 -6.29 17.62
C GLY A 2 -17.12 -5.97 16.28
N ILE A 3 -15.87 -6.36 16.10
CA ILE A 3 -15.17 -6.32 14.82
C ILE A 3 -15.79 -7.39 13.93
N ALA A 4 -16.29 -7.01 12.75
CA ALA A 4 -16.72 -7.98 11.74
C ALA A 4 -15.46 -8.58 11.10
N VAL A 5 -15.16 -9.83 11.41
CA VAL A 5 -14.09 -10.58 10.74
C VAL A 5 -14.67 -11.22 9.50
N ALA A 6 -14.18 -10.80 8.33
CA ALA A 6 -14.45 -11.52 7.09
C ALA A 6 -13.61 -12.80 7.10
N VAL A 7 -14.23 -13.93 7.31
CA VAL A 7 -13.56 -15.24 7.20
C VAL A 7 -13.50 -15.58 5.71
N SER A 8 -12.32 -15.54 5.10
CA SER A 8 -12.09 -15.94 3.72
C SER A 8 -12.05 -17.47 3.57
N ARG A 9 -13.12 -18.14 3.93
CA ARG A 9 -13.30 -19.53 3.57
C ARG A 9 -14.52 -19.64 2.67
N GLN A 10 -14.30 -19.93 1.41
CA GLN A 10 -15.39 -20.36 0.54
C GLN A 10 -16.00 -21.63 1.17
N ASP A 11 -17.30 -21.73 1.13
CA ASP A 11 -17.98 -22.98 1.47
C ASP A 11 -17.66 -24.05 0.41
N ALA A 12 -18.09 -25.28 0.64
CA ALA A 12 -17.88 -26.38 -0.28
C ALA A 12 -18.47 -26.15 -1.69
N ASN A 13 -19.27 -25.09 -1.87
CA ASN A 13 -19.93 -24.70 -3.12
C ASN A 13 -19.28 -23.45 -3.77
N GLY A 14 -18.18 -22.97 -3.20
CA GLY A 14 -17.46 -21.80 -3.73
C GLY A 14 -18.15 -20.46 -3.46
N GLN A 15 -19.15 -20.41 -2.58
CA GLN A 15 -19.83 -19.18 -2.22
C GLN A 15 -19.02 -18.39 -1.18
N PRO A 16 -19.00 -17.05 -1.24
CA PRO A 16 -18.38 -16.25 -0.21
C PRO A 16 -19.09 -16.50 1.12
N PRO A 17 -18.35 -16.60 2.23
CA PRO A 17 -18.95 -16.82 3.53
C PRO A 17 -19.92 -15.71 3.89
N VAL A 18 -21.07 -16.09 4.40
CA VAL A 18 -21.98 -15.14 5.06
C VAL A 18 -21.22 -14.50 6.23
N PRO A 19 -21.24 -13.18 6.39
CA PRO A 19 -20.53 -12.55 7.49
C PRO A 19 -21.07 -13.07 8.83
N ALA A 20 -20.39 -14.03 9.40
CA ALA A 20 -20.68 -14.54 10.73
C ALA A 20 -19.92 -13.66 11.74
N ARG A 21 -20.62 -13.13 12.71
CA ARG A 21 -19.96 -12.55 13.89
C ARG A 21 -19.38 -13.71 14.69
N VAL A 22 -18.07 -13.80 14.69
CA VAL A 22 -17.34 -14.80 15.46
C VAL A 22 -16.80 -14.10 16.72
N CYS A 23 -17.15 -14.61 17.88
CA CYS A 23 -16.60 -14.15 19.15
C CYS A 23 -15.41 -15.04 19.52
N GLY A 24 -14.24 -14.45 19.81
CA GLY A 24 -13.04 -15.19 20.23
C GLY A 24 -11.76 -14.43 19.89
N GLU A 25 -10.64 -15.00 20.28
CA GLU A 25 -9.31 -14.53 19.88
C GLU A 25 -8.95 -15.19 18.55
N TYR A 26 -8.95 -14.41 17.50
CA TYR A 26 -8.64 -14.88 16.15
C TYR A 26 -7.52 -14.06 15.53
N ALA A 27 -6.58 -14.73 14.89
CA ALA A 27 -5.66 -14.08 13.97
C ALA A 27 -6.45 -13.69 12.70
N VAL A 28 -6.47 -12.41 12.38
CA VAL A 28 -7.07 -11.90 11.13
C VAL A 28 -6.05 -12.08 10.03
N ASN A 29 -6.46 -12.74 8.95
CA ASN A 29 -5.62 -12.82 7.75
C ASN A 29 -5.50 -11.44 7.09
N THR A 30 -4.43 -11.23 6.32
CA THR A 30 -4.19 -9.99 5.59
C THR A 30 -5.37 -9.66 4.69
N MET A 31 -5.90 -8.45 4.83
CA MET A 31 -6.93 -7.90 3.97
C MET A 31 -6.36 -6.74 3.17
N GLN A 32 -6.84 -6.59 1.94
CA GLN A 32 -6.41 -5.52 1.05
C GLN A 32 -7.19 -4.22 1.32
N PRO A 33 -6.63 -3.04 1.03
CA PRO A 33 -7.41 -1.81 1.03
C PRO A 33 -8.49 -1.87 -0.05
N SER A 34 -9.67 -1.31 0.22
CA SER A 34 -10.75 -1.19 -0.77
C SER A 34 -10.47 -0.10 -1.81
N SER A 35 -9.68 0.88 -1.44
CA SER A 35 -9.28 1.99 -2.29
C SER A 35 -8.05 1.65 -3.12
N GLN A 36 -7.99 2.20 -4.30
CA GLN A 36 -6.84 2.04 -5.21
C GLN A 36 -5.64 2.88 -4.76
N PRO A 37 -4.42 2.36 -4.97
CA PRO A 37 -4.11 1.04 -5.52
C PRO A 37 -4.40 -0.09 -4.53
N SER A 38 -4.98 -1.17 -5.01
CA SER A 38 -5.30 -2.34 -4.18
C SER A 38 -5.06 -3.63 -4.95
N GLY A 39 -4.66 -4.70 -4.25
CA GLY A 39 -4.48 -6.01 -4.85
C GLY A 39 -5.75 -6.53 -5.55
N ALA A 40 -5.57 -7.30 -6.61
CA ALA A 40 -6.67 -7.89 -7.36
C ALA A 40 -7.39 -8.99 -6.56
N PHE A 41 -6.68 -9.64 -5.65
CA PHE A 41 -7.15 -10.79 -4.90
C PHE A 41 -7.25 -10.49 -3.40
N GLY A 42 -8.10 -11.25 -2.71
CA GLY A 42 -8.25 -11.19 -1.26
C GLY A 42 -9.45 -10.37 -0.80
N ALA A 43 -9.74 -10.49 0.48
CA ALA A 43 -10.78 -9.70 1.12
C ALA A 43 -10.38 -8.22 1.17
N LYS A 44 -11.37 -7.35 0.98
CA LYS A 44 -11.19 -5.90 1.03
C LYS A 44 -11.71 -5.37 2.37
N LEU A 45 -10.89 -4.56 3.03
CA LEU A 45 -11.34 -3.83 4.21
C LEU A 45 -12.05 -2.54 3.76
N PRO A 46 -13.26 -2.26 4.25
CA PRO A 46 -13.91 -0.98 3.99
C PRO A 46 -13.03 0.19 4.43
N SER A 47 -13.19 1.31 3.75
CA SER A 47 -12.47 2.55 4.08
C SER A 47 -12.67 2.92 5.54
N GLN A 48 -11.58 3.23 6.23
CA GLN A 48 -11.56 3.63 7.62
C GLN A 48 -11.62 5.16 7.72
N SER A 49 -12.15 5.68 8.82
CA SER A 49 -12.32 7.13 9.03
C SER A 49 -11.69 7.66 10.32
N GLN A 50 -11.05 6.79 11.07
CA GLN A 50 -10.35 7.21 12.29
C GLN A 50 -9.10 8.03 11.93
N ALA A 51 -8.72 8.95 12.83
CA ALA A 51 -7.46 9.67 12.71
C ALA A 51 -6.27 8.70 12.78
N THR A 52 -5.29 8.96 11.95
CA THR A 52 -4.02 8.23 11.90
C THR A 52 -2.91 9.04 12.51
N ILE A 53 -1.74 8.44 12.71
CA ILE A 53 -0.55 9.19 13.11
C ILE A 53 -0.22 10.32 12.11
N GLY A 54 -0.50 10.13 10.81
CA GLY A 54 -0.29 11.15 9.80
C GLY A 54 -1.23 12.34 9.96
N ASP A 55 -2.48 12.11 10.35
CA ASP A 55 -3.44 13.17 10.65
C ASP A 55 -3.00 13.98 11.88
N GLU A 56 -2.50 13.29 12.92
CA GLU A 56 -1.99 13.94 14.13
C GLU A 56 -0.72 14.76 13.86
N LEU A 57 0.21 14.24 13.06
CA LEU A 57 1.39 14.98 12.64
C LEU A 57 1.01 16.25 11.85
N SER A 58 0.08 16.11 10.91
CA SER A 58 -0.42 17.24 10.13
C SER A 58 -1.11 18.29 11.00
N ALA A 59 -1.93 17.87 11.95
CA ALA A 59 -2.60 18.77 12.90
C ALA A 59 -1.61 19.51 13.81
N ALA A 60 -0.50 18.86 14.16
CA ALA A 60 0.58 19.46 14.92
C ALA A 60 1.54 20.34 14.09
N GLY A 61 1.32 20.46 12.77
CA GLY A 61 2.20 21.20 11.86
C GLY A 61 3.58 20.56 11.67
N VAL A 62 3.71 19.26 11.96
CA VAL A 62 4.95 18.51 11.78
C VAL A 62 4.99 17.99 10.35
N SER A 63 6.06 18.30 9.62
CA SER A 63 6.26 17.78 8.27
C SER A 63 6.52 16.26 8.30
N TRP A 64 5.84 15.52 7.42
CA TRP A 64 6.00 14.08 7.37
C TRP A 64 5.69 13.52 5.98
N ALA A 65 6.21 12.33 5.70
CA ALA A 65 5.86 11.55 4.53
C ALA A 65 5.96 10.04 4.80
N TRP A 66 5.19 9.27 4.07
CA TRP A 66 5.31 7.84 3.94
C TRP A 66 5.89 7.51 2.56
N TYR A 67 7.04 6.90 2.55
CA TYR A 67 7.74 6.48 1.35
C TYR A 67 7.62 4.96 1.18
N ALA A 68 7.14 4.51 0.03
CA ALA A 68 7.00 3.10 -0.26
C ALA A 68 7.53 2.79 -1.66
N GLY A 69 8.45 1.83 -1.76
CA GLY A 69 9.00 1.40 -3.05
C GLY A 69 7.93 0.87 -3.99
N GLY A 70 7.91 1.37 -5.24
CA GLY A 70 6.93 1.02 -6.25
C GLY A 70 5.59 1.76 -6.13
N TRP A 71 5.48 2.76 -5.27
CA TRP A 71 4.24 3.53 -5.08
C TRP A 71 3.80 4.25 -6.35
N ASP A 72 4.70 4.91 -7.06
CA ASP A 72 4.35 5.67 -8.25
C ASP A 72 3.80 4.78 -9.36
N ASN A 73 4.37 3.60 -9.55
CA ASN A 73 3.85 2.60 -10.47
C ASN A 73 2.45 2.13 -10.03
N ALA A 74 2.26 1.80 -8.76
CA ALA A 74 1.00 1.32 -8.23
C ALA A 74 -0.10 2.40 -8.29
N ALA A 75 0.24 3.65 -8.02
CA ALA A 75 -0.68 4.77 -8.01
C ALA A 75 -0.96 5.36 -9.40
N GLY A 76 -0.20 4.95 -10.42
CA GLY A 76 -0.31 5.50 -11.77
C GLY A 76 0.28 6.89 -11.92
N ASN A 77 1.25 7.25 -11.08
CA ASN A 77 1.91 8.55 -11.12
C ASN A 77 3.03 8.57 -12.17
N GLN A 78 2.67 8.75 -13.43
CA GLN A 78 3.59 8.72 -14.57
C GLN A 78 4.67 9.82 -14.56
N ASN A 79 4.52 10.84 -13.74
CA ASN A 79 5.49 11.93 -13.62
C ASN A 79 6.33 11.81 -12.32
N GLY A 80 6.10 10.78 -11.52
CA GLY A 80 6.85 10.54 -10.31
C GLY A 80 8.25 10.00 -10.59
N LEU A 81 9.18 10.22 -9.67
CA LEU A 81 10.55 9.73 -9.76
C LEU A 81 10.62 8.19 -9.75
N GLY A 82 9.68 7.54 -9.08
CA GLY A 82 9.56 6.09 -9.02
C GLY A 82 8.81 5.45 -10.19
N TRP A 83 8.39 6.24 -11.19
CA TRP A 83 7.67 5.69 -12.34
C TRP A 83 8.62 4.98 -13.31
N THR A 84 8.44 3.68 -13.49
CA THR A 84 9.29 2.83 -14.36
C THR A 84 8.53 2.18 -15.52
N ASN A 85 7.20 2.37 -15.63
CA ASN A 85 6.36 1.70 -16.64
C ASN A 85 6.31 2.39 -18.03
N GLY A 86 7.21 3.32 -18.29
CA GLY A 86 7.26 3.99 -19.60
C GLY A 86 6.13 5.00 -19.82
N ALA A 87 5.86 5.35 -21.07
CA ALA A 87 4.95 6.45 -21.44
C ALA A 87 3.46 6.08 -21.48
N GLY A 88 3.08 4.87 -21.18
CA GLY A 88 1.70 4.39 -21.31
C GLY A 88 1.26 3.43 -20.21
N PRO A 89 0.05 2.91 -20.30
CA PRO A 89 -0.48 1.95 -19.34
C PRO A 89 0.07 0.53 -19.52
N THR A 90 1.13 0.35 -20.25
CA THR A 90 1.75 -0.94 -20.50
C THR A 90 2.62 -1.32 -19.33
N CYS A 91 2.35 -2.49 -18.74
CA CYS A 91 3.17 -3.03 -17.69
C CYS A 91 4.57 -3.37 -18.18
N SER A 92 5.59 -2.83 -17.54
CA SER A 92 6.99 -3.16 -17.83
C SER A 92 7.53 -4.29 -16.96
N ASP A 93 6.88 -4.57 -15.83
CA ASP A 93 7.22 -5.70 -14.97
C ASP A 93 6.44 -6.95 -15.44
N PRO A 94 7.11 -8.00 -15.92
CA PRO A 94 6.46 -9.21 -16.40
C PRO A 94 5.74 -10.01 -15.29
N ASN A 95 6.05 -9.72 -14.03
CA ASN A 95 5.42 -10.38 -12.88
C ASN A 95 4.24 -9.59 -12.32
N ALA A 96 4.06 -8.35 -12.72
CA ALA A 96 2.99 -7.52 -12.24
C ALA A 96 1.65 -7.92 -12.86
N VAL A 97 0.59 -7.88 -12.07
CA VAL A 97 -0.78 -8.12 -12.52
C VAL A 97 -1.43 -6.78 -12.83
N ALA A 98 -1.81 -6.56 -14.08
CA ALA A 98 -2.55 -5.37 -14.48
C ALA A 98 -3.87 -5.28 -13.70
N ASN A 99 -4.13 -4.13 -13.10
CA ASN A 99 -5.40 -3.86 -12.44
C ASN A 99 -6.30 -3.09 -13.40
N PRO A 100 -7.47 -3.61 -13.79
CA PRO A 100 -8.37 -2.94 -14.72
C PRO A 100 -8.87 -1.57 -14.27
N ALA A 101 -8.94 -1.35 -12.95
CA ALA A 101 -9.35 -0.07 -12.38
C ALA A 101 -8.22 0.98 -12.40
N PHE A 102 -7.00 0.52 -12.49
CA PHE A 102 -5.80 1.32 -12.70
C PHE A 102 -5.03 0.63 -13.83
N PRO A 103 -4.96 1.21 -15.02
CA PRO A 103 -4.34 0.57 -16.18
C PRO A 103 -2.82 0.42 -16.06
N PHE A 104 -2.27 0.68 -14.88
CA PHE A 104 -0.86 0.61 -14.57
C PHE A 104 -0.54 -0.69 -13.85
N CYS A 105 0.57 -1.29 -14.18
CA CYS A 105 1.09 -2.43 -13.46
C CYS A 105 1.99 -1.93 -12.35
N PRO A 106 1.65 -2.15 -11.08
CA PRO A 106 2.60 -1.93 -10.01
C PRO A 106 3.75 -2.92 -10.18
N ASP A 107 4.90 -2.59 -9.63
CA ASP A 107 5.95 -3.57 -9.43
C ASP A 107 5.39 -4.78 -8.67
N ALA A 108 5.76 -6.01 -9.07
CA ALA A 108 5.27 -7.25 -8.45
C ALA A 108 5.63 -7.32 -6.96
N LEU A 109 6.65 -6.59 -6.56
CA LEU A 109 7.15 -6.53 -5.20
C LEU A 109 6.49 -5.43 -4.37
N PHE A 110 5.65 -4.58 -4.98
CA PHE A 110 4.82 -3.64 -4.25
C PHE A 110 3.72 -4.39 -3.51
N GLN A 111 3.69 -4.24 -2.21
CA GLN A 111 2.72 -4.91 -1.35
C GLN A 111 1.61 -3.93 -0.96
N PHE A 112 0.45 -4.02 -1.61
CA PHE A 112 -0.68 -3.12 -1.39
C PHE A 112 -1.09 -3.00 0.08
N HIS A 113 -1.04 -4.11 0.82
CA HIS A 113 -1.38 -4.14 2.24
C HIS A 113 -0.26 -3.56 3.14
N HIS A 114 0.92 -3.30 2.60
CA HIS A 114 1.98 -2.59 3.30
C HIS A 114 1.90 -1.06 3.15
N GLN A 115 0.87 -0.55 2.48
CA GLN A 115 0.57 0.87 2.42
C GLN A 115 -0.57 1.21 3.42
N PRO A 116 -0.25 1.42 4.72
CA PRO A 116 -1.26 1.47 5.78
C PRO A 116 -2.23 2.62 5.63
N PHE A 117 -1.77 3.76 5.13
CA PHE A 117 -2.62 4.93 4.95
C PHE A 117 -3.70 4.73 3.89
N ASN A 118 -3.47 3.86 2.91
CA ASN A 118 -4.44 3.62 1.82
C ASN A 118 -5.75 2.95 2.30
N TYR A 119 -5.79 2.48 3.54
CA TYR A 119 -7.02 1.99 4.17
C TYR A 119 -7.94 3.11 4.66
N TYR A 120 -7.45 4.35 4.76
CA TYR A 120 -8.16 5.47 5.36
C TYR A 120 -8.63 6.47 4.32
N ALA A 121 -9.87 6.97 4.49
CA ALA A 121 -10.52 7.85 3.54
C ALA A 121 -9.72 9.10 3.18
N ASN A 122 -9.02 9.69 4.17
CA ASN A 122 -8.21 10.89 3.98
C ASN A 122 -7.03 10.70 3.00
N TYR A 123 -6.56 9.45 2.81
CA TYR A 123 -5.40 9.15 1.97
C TYR A 123 -5.76 8.46 0.65
N GLN A 124 -7.03 8.30 0.37
CA GLN A 124 -7.51 7.75 -0.90
C GLN A 124 -7.37 8.76 -2.03
N VAL A 125 -7.64 8.32 -3.25
CA VAL A 125 -7.64 9.21 -4.43
C VAL A 125 -8.56 10.40 -4.18
N GLY A 126 -8.03 11.61 -4.28
CA GLY A 126 -8.74 12.85 -3.98
C GLY A 126 -8.73 13.27 -2.51
N GLY A 127 -8.22 12.45 -1.61
CA GLY A 127 -8.05 12.80 -0.20
C GLY A 127 -6.90 13.78 0.03
N SER A 128 -7.06 14.68 1.00
CA SER A 128 -6.06 15.73 1.29
C SER A 128 -4.73 15.20 1.82
N GLY A 129 -4.76 14.06 2.52
CA GLY A 129 -3.56 13.41 3.06
C GLY A 129 -2.74 12.62 2.02
N ARG A 130 -3.30 12.39 0.82
CA ARG A 130 -2.63 11.56 -0.18
C ARG A 130 -1.28 12.08 -0.64
N SER A 131 -1.05 13.38 -0.63
CA SER A 131 0.24 13.99 -1.00
C SER A 131 1.40 13.61 -0.10
N HIS A 132 1.13 13.06 1.08
CA HIS A 132 2.14 12.52 1.97
C HIS A 132 2.61 11.11 1.60
N LEU A 133 1.89 10.43 0.67
CA LEU A 133 2.26 9.10 0.19
C LEU A 133 3.15 9.27 -1.04
N LYS A 134 4.38 8.81 -0.94
CA LYS A 134 5.44 9.02 -1.92
C LYS A 134 6.14 7.73 -2.26
N ASP A 135 6.88 7.75 -3.35
CA ASP A 135 7.75 6.63 -3.72
C ASP A 135 9.06 6.65 -2.92
N GLU A 136 9.74 5.53 -2.85
CA GLU A 136 11.08 5.41 -2.27
C GLU A 136 12.11 6.28 -3.03
N ALA A 137 11.94 6.43 -4.34
CA ALA A 137 12.76 7.33 -5.14
C ALA A 137 12.65 8.80 -4.71
N ASP A 138 11.48 9.21 -4.19
CA ASP A 138 11.33 10.55 -3.57
C ASP A 138 12.10 10.67 -2.26
N PHE A 139 12.19 9.57 -1.48
CA PHE A 139 13.00 9.56 -0.25
C PHE A 139 14.48 9.75 -0.58
N GLU A 140 14.99 9.00 -1.55
CA GLU A 140 16.39 9.11 -1.98
C GLU A 140 16.71 10.53 -2.49
N ALA A 141 15.82 11.10 -3.30
CA ALA A 141 15.98 12.46 -3.80
C ALA A 141 15.97 13.50 -2.66
N ALA A 142 15.07 13.35 -1.69
CA ALA A 142 14.99 14.24 -0.53
C ALA A 142 16.23 14.10 0.37
N LEU A 143 16.74 12.88 0.54
CA LEU A 143 17.99 12.63 1.29
C LEU A 143 19.19 13.30 0.63
N GLN A 144 19.33 13.16 -0.69
CA GLN A 144 20.41 13.79 -1.47
C GLN A 144 20.35 15.32 -1.43
N ALA A 145 19.14 15.86 -1.36
CA ALA A 145 18.90 17.30 -1.30
C ALA A 145 18.95 17.88 0.11
N ASP A 146 19.21 17.07 1.14
CA ASP A 146 19.14 17.46 2.57
C ASP A 146 17.78 18.10 2.91
N ASN A 147 16.70 17.53 2.40
CA ASN A 147 15.34 18.08 2.50
C ASN A 147 14.31 17.03 2.95
N LEU A 148 14.71 16.17 3.89
CA LEU A 148 13.77 15.22 4.48
C LEU A 148 12.77 15.95 5.39
N PRO A 149 11.50 15.51 5.42
CA PRO A 149 10.55 15.97 6.42
C PRO A 149 10.99 15.54 7.83
N ALA A 150 10.45 16.20 8.85
CA ALA A 150 10.78 15.92 10.24
C ALA A 150 10.50 14.47 10.65
N VAL A 151 9.50 13.84 10.02
CA VAL A 151 9.18 12.41 10.20
C VAL A 151 9.09 11.73 8.84
N SER A 152 9.93 10.74 8.62
CA SER A 152 9.96 9.94 7.40
C SER A 152 9.72 8.47 7.76
N PHE A 153 8.64 7.90 7.24
CA PHE A 153 8.39 6.47 7.29
C PHE A 153 8.88 5.88 5.97
N VAL A 154 9.73 4.88 6.02
CA VAL A 154 10.28 4.27 4.80
C VAL A 154 9.94 2.79 4.79
N LYS A 155 9.32 2.34 3.71
CA LYS A 155 9.03 0.94 3.41
C LYS A 155 9.68 0.60 2.06
N PRO A 156 10.84 -0.03 2.07
CA PRO A 156 11.53 -0.43 0.83
C PRO A 156 10.67 -1.35 -0.03
N ILE A 157 11.03 -1.44 -1.30
CA ILE A 157 10.43 -2.42 -2.21
C ILE A 157 10.63 -3.85 -1.70
N GLY A 158 9.80 -4.79 -2.16
CA GLY A 158 9.79 -6.16 -1.64
C GLY A 158 11.11 -6.92 -1.78
N GLU A 159 11.96 -6.56 -2.72
CA GLU A 159 13.31 -7.14 -2.86
C GLU A 159 14.25 -6.77 -1.71
N GLU A 160 14.00 -5.67 -1.05
CA GLU A 160 14.82 -5.14 0.03
C GLU A 160 14.21 -5.44 1.41
N ASN A 161 13.59 -6.59 1.55
CA ASN A 161 13.03 -7.02 2.82
C ASN A 161 13.91 -8.05 3.51
N GLU A 162 13.88 -8.02 4.84
CA GLU A 162 14.57 -8.97 5.70
C GLU A 162 13.66 -10.10 6.20
N HIS A 163 12.56 -10.37 5.50
CA HIS A 163 11.62 -11.40 5.92
C HIS A 163 12.29 -12.79 5.90
N PRO A 164 12.24 -13.55 6.99
CA PRO A 164 12.84 -14.89 7.04
C PRO A 164 12.30 -15.78 5.91
N GLY A 165 13.21 -16.44 5.19
CA GLY A 165 12.89 -17.33 4.07
C GLY A 165 12.85 -16.66 2.70
N TYR A 166 12.97 -15.33 2.64
CA TYR A 166 13.20 -14.62 1.38
C TYR A 166 14.68 -14.28 1.26
N ALA A 167 15.34 -14.84 0.26
CA ALA A 167 16.70 -14.42 -0.07
C ALA A 167 16.62 -13.03 -0.71
N SER A 168 17.09 -12.01 -0.02
CA SER A 168 17.40 -10.75 -0.66
C SER A 168 18.59 -10.96 -1.57
N THR A 169 18.39 -10.79 -2.87
CA THR A 169 19.49 -10.87 -3.85
C THR A 169 20.23 -9.55 -3.98
N SER A 170 19.65 -8.46 -3.49
CA SER A 170 20.21 -7.12 -3.68
C SER A 170 21.11 -6.66 -2.56
N ASN A 171 20.85 -7.04 -1.32
CA ASN A 171 21.51 -6.43 -0.16
C ASN A 171 22.34 -7.39 0.71
N GLY A 172 22.57 -8.60 0.27
CA GLY A 172 23.50 -9.50 0.94
C GLY A 172 23.07 -10.00 2.33
N ASN A 173 21.78 -10.00 2.61
CA ASN A 173 21.22 -10.63 3.81
C ASN A 173 21.04 -12.13 3.62
#